data_976b0c6aeae5a47d119518b8c8176192
#
_entry.id   976b0c6aeae5a47d119518b8c8176192
#
_cell.length_a   1.000
_cell.length_b   1.000
_cell.length_c   1.000
_cell.angle_alpha   90.00
_cell.angle_beta   90.00
_cell.angle_gamma   90.00
#
_symmetry.space_group_name_H-M   'P 1'
#
loop_
_entity.id
_entity.type
_entity.pdbx_description
1 polymer ?
#
loop_
_entity_poly.entity_id
_entity_poly.type
_entity_poly.pdbx_seq_one_letter_code
_entity_poly.pdbx_strand_id
1 'polypeptide(L)'
;RSLDFSCNFLDTADIYGPFLNEQLIAKAIQGNREKYIIASKFGFEIQDNGQATGAINGSKNYVKKAVERSLKNLDTDYIDLYYLHRLDTNTPIEETVEAMGELVKEGKVKYIGLSEVSSETIRKAHQVHPLTAVQSEYSLFERQIEELGILHALKELGIGLVAYSPVGRGFLNGAIQKPEDFNENDFRKTIPKYQGEQFYKNVELVNEIKKVSVEKNITSAQLAIAWVIAKGHTPIPGTKRVKYVEENMAAAGISLTQEDFNRLEKIIPLGTDNGARYDEAFMKGVNL
;
A
#
# COMPACT_ATOMS: atom_id res chain seq x y z
N ARG A 1 -15.82 -13.13 -3.43
CA ARG A 1 -16.71 -11.95 -3.38
C ARG A 1 -16.15 -10.77 -4.14
N SER A 2 -14.82 -10.47 -4.10
CA SER A 2 -14.24 -9.33 -4.82
C SER A 2 -14.51 -9.36 -6.34
N LEU A 3 -14.45 -10.54 -6.97
CA LEU A 3 -14.78 -10.70 -8.38
C LEU A 3 -16.22 -10.33 -8.73
N ASP A 4 -17.17 -10.48 -7.81
CA ASP A 4 -18.57 -10.10 -8.04
C ASP A 4 -18.70 -8.58 -8.27
N PHE A 5 -17.71 -7.80 -7.81
CA PHE A 5 -17.59 -6.36 -8.00
C PHE A 5 -16.53 -5.98 -9.04
N SER A 6 -16.12 -6.92 -9.89
CA SER A 6 -15.05 -6.72 -10.88
C SER A 6 -13.70 -6.27 -10.28
N CYS A 7 -13.49 -6.50 -8.97
CA CYS A 7 -12.22 -6.25 -8.29
C CYS A 7 -11.39 -7.52 -8.27
N ASN A 8 -10.39 -7.57 -9.13
CA ASN A 8 -9.52 -8.72 -9.33
C ASN A 8 -8.06 -8.49 -8.96
N PHE A 9 -7.70 -7.29 -8.50
CA PHE A 9 -6.35 -6.97 -8.05
C PHE A 9 -6.19 -7.36 -6.57
N LEU A 10 -5.32 -8.34 -6.29
CA LEU A 10 -5.01 -8.83 -4.96
C LEU A 10 -3.57 -8.49 -4.60
N ASP A 11 -3.38 -7.75 -3.50
CA ASP A 11 -2.07 -7.35 -3.00
C ASP A 11 -1.70 -8.14 -1.74
N THR A 12 -0.52 -8.72 -1.75
CA THR A 12 0.06 -9.47 -0.63
C THR A 12 1.56 -9.19 -0.48
N ALA A 13 2.24 -9.91 0.37
CA ALA A 13 3.70 -9.94 0.53
C ALA A 13 4.13 -11.22 1.23
N ASP A 14 5.37 -11.65 0.99
CA ASP A 14 5.98 -12.82 1.63
C ASP A 14 6.07 -12.69 3.16
N ILE A 15 6.27 -11.45 3.66
CA ILE A 15 6.35 -11.16 5.10
C ILE A 15 4.99 -11.23 5.82
N TYR A 16 3.86 -11.27 5.12
CA TYR A 16 2.55 -11.26 5.76
C TYR A 16 2.21 -12.61 6.41
N GLY A 17 2.47 -12.69 7.73
CA GLY A 17 2.26 -13.83 8.59
C GLY A 17 3.28 -14.98 8.54
N PRO A 18 4.57 -14.80 8.33
CA PRO A 18 5.24 -14.93 7.04
C PRO A 18 4.66 -16.08 6.20
N PHE A 19 4.48 -15.82 4.90
CA PHE A 19 3.94 -16.74 3.89
C PHE A 19 2.44 -17.08 4.00
N LEU A 20 1.83 -16.93 5.19
CA LEU A 20 0.44 -17.38 5.42
C LEU A 20 -0.57 -16.67 4.54
N ASN A 21 -0.33 -15.37 4.24
CA ASN A 21 -1.26 -14.61 3.40
C ASN A 21 -1.16 -15.04 1.91
N GLU A 22 0.05 -15.32 1.40
CA GLU A 22 0.23 -15.88 0.06
C GLU A 22 -0.49 -17.23 -0.07
N GLN A 23 -0.32 -18.14 0.92
CA GLN A 23 -0.99 -19.44 0.95
C GLN A 23 -2.53 -19.32 1.06
N LEU A 24 -3.03 -18.29 1.75
CA LEU A 24 -4.46 -18.02 1.82
C LEU A 24 -5.00 -17.59 0.46
N ILE A 25 -4.26 -16.71 -0.24
CA ILE A 25 -4.62 -16.29 -1.60
C ILE A 25 -4.59 -17.48 -2.55
N ALA A 26 -3.57 -18.34 -2.50
CA ALA A 26 -3.50 -19.54 -3.31
C ALA A 26 -4.80 -20.39 -3.23
N LYS A 27 -5.28 -20.64 -2.00
CA LYS A 27 -6.54 -21.35 -1.78
C LYS A 27 -7.74 -20.61 -2.37
N ALA A 28 -7.77 -19.29 -2.28
CA ALA A 28 -8.90 -18.49 -2.73
C ALA A 28 -9.01 -18.40 -4.26
N ILE A 29 -7.88 -18.47 -4.97
CA ILE A 29 -7.83 -18.34 -6.44
C ILE A 29 -7.77 -19.68 -7.18
N GLN A 30 -7.74 -20.79 -6.45
CA GLN A 30 -7.63 -22.14 -7.03
C GLN A 30 -8.67 -22.36 -8.13
N GLY A 31 -8.21 -22.79 -9.31
CA GLY A 31 -9.04 -22.98 -10.49
C GLY A 31 -9.52 -21.69 -11.19
N ASN A 32 -9.05 -20.50 -10.75
CA ASN A 32 -9.42 -19.20 -11.32
C ASN A 32 -8.24 -18.22 -11.37
N ARG A 33 -7.00 -18.72 -11.37
CA ARG A 33 -5.78 -17.89 -11.32
C ARG A 33 -5.76 -16.78 -12.36
N GLU A 34 -6.20 -17.09 -13.56
CA GLU A 34 -6.21 -16.20 -14.73
C GLU A 34 -7.18 -15.02 -14.58
N LYS A 35 -8.15 -15.10 -13.67
CA LYS A 35 -9.10 -14.01 -13.39
C LYS A 35 -8.55 -12.95 -12.45
N TYR A 36 -7.40 -13.21 -11.82
CA TYR A 36 -6.81 -12.31 -10.84
C TYR A 36 -5.50 -11.72 -11.31
N ILE A 37 -5.28 -10.48 -10.93
CA ILE A 37 -3.99 -9.81 -10.96
C ILE A 37 -3.41 -9.92 -9.54
N ILE A 38 -2.32 -10.63 -9.38
CA ILE A 38 -1.69 -10.85 -8.08
C ILE A 38 -0.43 -10.00 -7.98
N ALA A 39 -0.40 -9.16 -6.97
CA ALA A 39 0.80 -8.46 -6.55
C ALA A 39 1.36 -9.11 -5.28
N SER A 40 2.66 -9.40 -5.26
CA SER A 40 3.38 -9.80 -4.07
C SER A 40 4.67 -9.00 -3.91
N LYS A 41 5.31 -9.10 -2.75
CA LYS A 41 6.47 -8.29 -2.39
C LYS A 41 7.51 -9.14 -1.69
N PHE A 42 8.78 -8.77 -1.88
CA PHE A 42 9.95 -9.30 -1.17
C PHE A 42 10.78 -8.14 -0.63
N GLY A 43 11.83 -8.46 0.11
CA GLY A 43 12.80 -7.47 0.60
C GLY A 43 13.05 -7.60 2.09
N PHE A 44 12.02 -7.83 2.90
CA PHE A 44 12.27 -8.26 4.28
C PHE A 44 12.89 -9.65 4.28
N GLU A 45 14.07 -9.77 4.93
CA GLU A 45 14.76 -11.03 4.95
C GLU A 45 14.06 -12.06 5.83
N ILE A 46 13.69 -13.19 5.23
CA ILE A 46 13.02 -14.30 5.88
C ILE A 46 13.86 -15.56 5.70
N GLN A 47 14.24 -16.20 6.81
CA GLN A 47 14.97 -17.46 6.83
C GLN A 47 14.10 -18.62 6.32
N ASP A 48 14.73 -19.75 6.00
CA ASP A 48 14.02 -20.93 5.47
C ASP A 48 13.04 -21.54 6.48
N ASN A 49 13.23 -21.30 7.77
CA ASN A 49 12.30 -21.67 8.83
C ASN A 49 11.09 -20.73 8.96
N GLY A 50 10.99 -19.69 8.12
CA GLY A 50 9.92 -18.70 8.15
C GLY A 50 10.13 -17.55 9.13
N GLN A 51 11.28 -17.49 9.82
CA GLN A 51 11.57 -16.41 10.77
C GLN A 51 12.08 -15.16 10.02
N ALA A 52 11.44 -14.01 10.23
CA ALA A 52 11.92 -12.73 9.77
C ALA A 52 13.14 -12.29 10.61
N THR A 53 14.20 -11.83 9.95
CA THR A 53 15.42 -11.36 10.62
C THR A 53 15.34 -9.90 11.05
N GLY A 54 14.42 -9.14 10.48
CA GLY A 54 14.33 -7.69 10.63
C GLY A 54 15.22 -6.92 9.65
N ALA A 55 16.09 -7.59 8.91
CA ALA A 55 16.91 -6.99 7.86
C ALA A 55 16.10 -6.85 6.55
N ILE A 56 16.59 -5.95 5.69
CA ILE A 56 16.13 -5.84 4.29
C ILE A 56 17.24 -6.38 3.40
N ASN A 57 16.89 -7.14 2.38
CA ASN A 57 17.83 -7.77 1.46
C ASN A 57 17.32 -7.64 0.01
N GLY A 58 17.99 -6.77 -0.75
CA GLY A 58 17.73 -6.52 -2.18
C GLY A 58 18.68 -7.25 -3.11
N SER A 59 19.62 -8.06 -2.58
CA SER A 59 20.64 -8.71 -3.39
C SER A 59 20.04 -9.65 -4.45
N LYS A 60 20.71 -9.77 -5.59
CA LYS A 60 20.31 -10.64 -6.70
C LYS A 60 19.99 -12.07 -6.27
N ASN A 61 20.79 -12.63 -5.36
CA ASN A 61 20.57 -13.98 -4.85
C ASN A 61 19.28 -14.08 -4.04
N TYR A 62 18.99 -13.05 -3.22
CA TYR A 62 17.78 -13.04 -2.42
C TYR A 62 16.54 -12.80 -3.27
N VAL A 63 16.59 -11.90 -4.26
CA VAL A 63 15.50 -11.69 -5.25
C VAL A 63 15.07 -13.03 -5.85
N LYS A 64 16.03 -13.82 -6.37
CA LYS A 64 15.78 -15.13 -6.97
C LYS A 64 15.21 -16.15 -5.97
N LYS A 65 15.76 -16.21 -4.77
CA LYS A 65 15.27 -17.10 -3.70
C LYS A 65 13.85 -16.72 -3.27
N ALA A 66 13.59 -15.44 -3.09
CA ALA A 66 12.29 -14.94 -2.63
C ALA A 66 11.16 -15.21 -3.64
N VAL A 67 11.39 -14.97 -4.94
CA VAL A 67 10.37 -15.22 -5.96
C VAL A 67 9.98 -16.70 -6.05
N GLU A 68 10.95 -17.62 -6.00
CA GLU A 68 10.66 -19.06 -6.02
C GLU A 68 9.78 -19.47 -4.84
N ARG A 69 10.05 -18.90 -3.68
CA ARG A 69 9.25 -19.13 -2.47
C ARG A 69 7.84 -18.58 -2.61
N SER A 70 7.71 -17.35 -3.12
CA SER A 70 6.39 -16.73 -3.35
C SER A 70 5.57 -17.50 -4.38
N LEU A 71 6.16 -17.94 -5.49
CA LEU A 71 5.50 -18.77 -6.50
C LEU A 71 4.98 -20.07 -5.88
N LYS A 72 5.80 -20.74 -5.06
CA LYS A 72 5.41 -21.95 -4.35
C LYS A 72 4.26 -21.70 -3.36
N ASN A 73 4.31 -20.60 -2.60
CA ASN A 73 3.29 -20.25 -1.63
C ASN A 73 1.96 -19.87 -2.27
N LEU A 74 2.01 -19.18 -3.41
CA LEU A 74 0.86 -18.75 -4.20
C LEU A 74 0.29 -19.88 -5.09
N ASP A 75 0.99 -21.02 -5.18
CA ASP A 75 0.64 -22.16 -6.04
C ASP A 75 0.38 -21.71 -7.49
N THR A 76 1.35 -21.00 -8.07
CA THR A 76 1.26 -20.41 -9.42
C THR A 76 2.62 -20.34 -10.08
N ASP A 77 2.63 -20.37 -11.42
CA ASP A 77 3.86 -20.28 -12.22
C ASP A 77 4.34 -18.85 -12.45
N TYR A 78 3.49 -17.86 -12.16
CA TYR A 78 3.83 -16.45 -12.35
C TYR A 78 3.13 -15.52 -11.35
N ILE A 79 3.79 -14.39 -11.06
CA ILE A 79 3.23 -13.26 -10.33
C ILE A 79 2.97 -12.11 -11.33
N ASP A 80 1.82 -11.44 -11.26
CA ASP A 80 1.54 -10.36 -12.20
C ASP A 80 2.35 -9.10 -11.90
N LEU A 81 2.50 -8.72 -10.63
CA LEU A 81 3.27 -7.55 -10.22
C LEU A 81 4.12 -7.87 -8.99
N TYR A 82 5.43 -7.72 -9.09
CA TYR A 82 6.35 -8.05 -8.01
C TYR A 82 7.08 -6.82 -7.52
N TYR A 83 7.00 -6.53 -6.22
CA TYR A 83 7.58 -5.34 -5.62
C TYR A 83 8.81 -5.64 -4.77
N LEU A 84 9.79 -4.74 -4.82
CA LEU A 84 10.69 -4.57 -3.69
C LEU A 84 9.91 -3.83 -2.59
N HIS A 85 9.75 -4.48 -1.42
CA HIS A 85 8.89 -3.98 -0.34
C HIS A 85 9.48 -2.78 0.39
N ARG A 86 10.81 -2.79 0.60
CA ARG A 86 11.61 -1.71 1.18
C ARG A 86 12.98 -1.68 0.52
N LEU A 87 13.55 -0.47 0.41
CA LEU A 87 14.88 -0.28 -0.16
C LEU A 87 15.95 -0.89 0.76
N ASP A 88 16.79 -1.76 0.19
CA ASP A 88 18.02 -2.22 0.82
C ASP A 88 19.12 -1.19 0.60
N THR A 89 19.55 -0.54 1.67
CA THR A 89 20.61 0.48 1.60
C THR A 89 22.01 -0.10 1.38
N ASN A 90 22.16 -1.43 1.48
CA ASN A 90 23.44 -2.12 1.26
C ASN A 90 23.59 -2.65 -0.18
N THR A 91 22.51 -2.66 -0.95
CA THR A 91 22.50 -3.11 -2.34
C THR A 91 22.06 -1.95 -3.25
N PRO A 92 22.87 -1.56 -4.26
CA PRO A 92 22.45 -0.56 -5.23
C PRO A 92 21.10 -0.94 -5.85
N ILE A 93 20.18 0.03 -5.97
CA ILE A 93 18.83 -0.22 -6.50
C ILE A 93 18.88 -0.79 -7.94
N GLU A 94 19.89 -0.38 -8.69
CA GLU A 94 20.14 -0.84 -10.04
C GLU A 94 20.37 -2.36 -10.10
N GLU A 95 21.15 -2.92 -9.16
CA GLU A 95 21.41 -4.35 -9.06
C GLU A 95 20.13 -5.14 -8.72
N THR A 96 19.35 -4.62 -7.77
CA THR A 96 18.07 -5.23 -7.39
C THR A 96 17.10 -5.23 -8.57
N VAL A 97 16.98 -4.11 -9.28
CA VAL A 97 16.05 -3.97 -10.40
C VAL A 97 16.51 -4.78 -11.62
N GLU A 98 17.82 -4.90 -11.86
CA GLU A 98 18.36 -5.81 -12.88
C GLU A 98 17.94 -7.26 -12.59
N ALA A 99 18.09 -7.71 -11.34
CA ALA A 99 17.68 -9.05 -10.92
C ALA A 99 16.16 -9.26 -11.09
N MET A 100 15.34 -8.26 -10.75
CA MET A 100 13.89 -8.30 -10.98
C MET A 100 13.56 -8.36 -12.48
N GLY A 101 14.29 -7.62 -13.32
CA GLY A 101 14.15 -7.67 -14.77
C GLY A 101 14.52 -9.04 -15.37
N GLU A 102 15.46 -9.77 -14.77
CA GLU A 102 15.74 -11.16 -15.14
C GLU A 102 14.52 -12.06 -14.89
N LEU A 103 13.80 -11.88 -13.78
CA LEU A 103 12.57 -12.63 -13.48
C LEU A 103 11.46 -12.37 -14.53
N VAL A 104 11.40 -11.16 -15.06
CA VAL A 104 10.46 -10.83 -16.16
C VAL A 104 10.85 -11.59 -17.43
N LYS A 105 12.15 -11.64 -17.77
CA LYS A 105 12.66 -12.41 -18.94
C LYS A 105 12.43 -13.92 -18.78
N GLU A 106 12.49 -14.43 -17.54
CA GLU A 106 12.23 -15.83 -17.21
C GLU A 106 10.71 -16.16 -17.20
N GLY A 107 9.83 -15.16 -17.30
CA GLY A 107 8.37 -15.34 -17.28
C GLY A 107 7.79 -15.60 -15.88
N LYS A 108 8.59 -15.54 -14.83
CA LYS A 108 8.15 -15.73 -13.41
C LYS A 108 7.36 -14.54 -12.89
N VAL A 109 7.64 -13.35 -13.44
CA VAL A 109 7.00 -12.09 -13.08
C VAL A 109 6.60 -11.38 -14.36
N LYS A 110 5.40 -10.80 -14.44
CA LYS A 110 4.99 -10.03 -15.61
C LYS A 110 5.47 -8.58 -15.55
N TYR A 111 5.31 -7.97 -14.38
CA TYR A 111 5.61 -6.55 -14.13
C TYR A 111 6.33 -6.39 -12.81
N ILE A 112 7.16 -5.34 -12.71
CA ILE A 112 7.88 -5.03 -11.48
C ILE A 112 7.52 -3.64 -10.95
N GLY A 113 7.68 -3.47 -9.65
CA GLY A 113 7.44 -2.21 -8.96
C GLY A 113 8.32 -2.04 -7.71
N LEU A 114 8.26 -0.87 -7.13
CA LEU A 114 8.96 -0.54 -5.89
C LEU A 114 7.95 -0.03 -4.85
N SER A 115 8.34 -0.07 -3.58
CA SER A 115 7.50 0.47 -2.50
C SER A 115 8.31 1.41 -1.60
N GLU A 116 7.71 2.56 -1.24
CA GLU A 116 8.26 3.55 -0.32
C GLU A 116 9.66 4.05 -0.71
N VAL A 117 9.78 4.53 -1.94
CA VAL A 117 11.05 5.01 -2.52
C VAL A 117 10.94 6.45 -3.01
N SER A 118 12.05 7.19 -2.92
CA SER A 118 12.16 8.58 -3.36
C SER A 118 12.05 8.73 -4.88
N SER A 119 11.74 9.94 -5.34
CA SER A 119 11.70 10.28 -6.76
C SER A 119 13.05 10.02 -7.48
N GLU A 120 14.18 10.18 -6.79
CA GLU A 120 15.50 9.88 -7.31
C GLU A 120 15.67 8.36 -7.52
N THR A 121 15.33 7.56 -6.50
CA THR A 121 15.38 6.10 -6.58
C THR A 121 14.48 5.55 -7.68
N ILE A 122 13.28 6.10 -7.85
CA ILE A 122 12.35 5.74 -8.93
C ILE A 122 13.01 5.94 -10.29
N ARG A 123 13.65 7.10 -10.52
CA ARG A 123 14.31 7.41 -11.81
C ARG A 123 15.46 6.48 -12.11
N LYS A 124 16.34 6.23 -11.12
CA LYS A 124 17.46 5.28 -11.26
C LYS A 124 16.96 3.88 -11.61
N ALA A 125 16.00 3.39 -10.87
CA ALA A 125 15.42 2.06 -11.06
C ALA A 125 14.75 1.93 -12.45
N HIS A 126 13.97 2.93 -12.86
CA HIS A 126 13.25 2.92 -14.13
C HIS A 126 14.18 2.94 -15.36
N GLN A 127 15.39 3.51 -15.23
CA GLN A 127 16.40 3.48 -16.28
C GLN A 127 16.99 2.07 -16.52
N VAL A 128 17.02 1.23 -15.48
CA VAL A 128 17.51 -0.16 -15.58
C VAL A 128 16.45 -1.08 -16.18
N HIS A 129 15.23 -0.98 -15.67
CA HIS A 129 14.08 -1.73 -16.18
C HIS A 129 12.79 -0.91 -15.95
N PRO A 130 11.87 -0.84 -16.93
CA PRO A 130 10.62 -0.11 -16.76
C PRO A 130 9.84 -0.58 -15.52
N LEU A 131 9.56 0.35 -14.61
CA LEU A 131 8.66 0.11 -13.48
C LEU A 131 7.21 0.32 -13.92
N THR A 132 6.33 -0.57 -13.51
CA THR A 132 4.89 -0.46 -13.78
C THR A 132 4.16 0.33 -12.70
N ALA A 133 4.55 0.13 -11.44
CA ALA A 133 3.91 0.78 -10.32
C ALA A 133 4.89 1.09 -9.19
N VAL A 134 4.55 2.12 -8.42
CA VAL A 134 5.12 2.37 -7.09
C VAL A 134 4.00 2.28 -6.07
N GLN A 135 4.27 1.57 -4.97
CA GLN A 135 3.33 1.45 -3.86
C GLN A 135 3.78 2.35 -2.71
N SER A 136 2.95 3.32 -2.33
CA SER A 136 3.22 4.23 -1.21
C SER A 136 1.99 4.46 -0.35
N GLU A 137 2.19 4.83 0.92
CA GLU A 137 1.09 5.30 1.76
C GLU A 137 0.51 6.58 1.16
N TYR A 138 -0.80 6.54 0.86
CA TYR A 138 -1.48 7.71 0.33
C TYR A 138 -2.94 7.73 0.73
N SER A 139 -3.35 8.80 1.38
CA SER A 139 -4.70 9.00 1.90
C SER A 139 -4.92 10.49 2.20
N LEU A 140 -6.12 10.85 2.63
CA LEU A 140 -6.39 12.18 3.18
C LEU A 140 -5.47 12.57 4.34
N PHE A 141 -4.98 11.59 5.13
CA PHE A 141 -4.07 11.81 6.25
C PHE A 141 -2.57 11.67 5.90
N GLU A 142 -2.25 11.17 4.71
CA GLU A 142 -0.86 10.98 4.31
C GLU A 142 -0.68 11.42 2.87
N ARG A 143 -0.11 12.60 2.70
CA ARG A 143 0.02 13.25 1.39
C ARG A 143 1.46 13.67 1.09
N GLN A 144 2.42 13.26 1.91
CA GLN A 144 3.82 13.66 1.79
C GLN A 144 4.40 13.41 0.40
N ILE A 145 3.96 12.34 -0.28
CA ILE A 145 4.41 12.02 -1.66
C ILE A 145 4.03 13.10 -2.70
N GLU A 146 3.04 13.96 -2.41
CA GLU A 146 2.73 15.12 -3.26
C GLU A 146 3.85 16.18 -3.16
N GLU A 147 4.37 16.42 -1.95
CA GLU A 147 5.39 17.45 -1.67
C GLU A 147 6.80 17.03 -2.06
N LEU A 148 7.10 15.72 -1.95
CA LEU A 148 8.42 15.15 -2.24
C LEU A 148 8.68 14.90 -3.74
N GLY A 149 7.78 15.35 -4.62
CA GLY A 149 7.93 15.21 -6.06
C GLY A 149 7.77 13.78 -6.59
N ILE A 150 7.30 12.84 -5.74
CA ILE A 150 7.12 11.44 -6.14
C ILE A 150 6.01 11.34 -7.18
N LEU A 151 4.85 11.96 -6.94
CA LEU A 151 3.75 11.95 -7.91
C LEU A 151 4.16 12.59 -9.24
N HIS A 152 5.02 13.60 -9.22
CA HIS A 152 5.55 14.22 -10.43
C HIS A 152 6.41 13.22 -11.23
N ALA A 153 7.34 12.52 -10.55
CA ALA A 153 8.18 11.52 -11.19
C ALA A 153 7.35 10.36 -11.77
N LEU A 154 6.34 9.88 -11.04
CA LEU A 154 5.44 8.83 -11.53
C LEU A 154 4.71 9.25 -12.80
N LYS A 155 4.14 10.46 -12.81
CA LYS A 155 3.44 11.00 -13.98
C LYS A 155 4.35 11.15 -15.18
N GLU A 156 5.55 11.69 -14.98
CA GLU A 156 6.56 11.89 -16.03
C GLU A 156 6.98 10.57 -16.68
N LEU A 157 7.15 9.52 -15.87
CA LEU A 157 7.63 8.21 -16.31
C LEU A 157 6.50 7.26 -16.73
N GLY A 158 5.24 7.65 -16.60
CA GLY A 158 4.09 6.79 -16.92
C GLY A 158 3.90 5.63 -15.93
N ILE A 159 4.32 5.79 -14.67
CA ILE A 159 4.25 4.78 -13.61
C ILE A 159 2.98 4.98 -12.78
N GLY A 160 2.24 3.90 -12.50
CA GLY A 160 1.06 3.95 -11.66
C GLY A 160 1.38 4.08 -10.17
N LEU A 161 0.54 4.79 -9.41
CA LEU A 161 0.58 4.74 -7.94
C LEU A 161 -0.44 3.72 -7.42
N VAL A 162 0.04 2.79 -6.58
CA VAL A 162 -0.79 1.91 -5.76
C VAL A 162 -0.76 2.45 -4.33
N ALA A 163 -1.91 2.93 -3.86
CA ALA A 163 -2.05 3.61 -2.58
C ALA A 163 -2.43 2.62 -1.47
N TYR A 164 -1.49 2.29 -0.58
CA TYR A 164 -1.84 1.52 0.59
C TYR A 164 -2.35 2.41 1.73
N SER A 165 -3.06 1.81 2.69
CA SER A 165 -3.70 2.51 3.81
C SER A 165 -4.61 3.69 3.38
N PRO A 166 -5.43 3.58 2.32
CA PRO A 166 -6.26 4.69 1.82
C PRO A 166 -7.28 5.18 2.86
N VAL A 167 -7.57 4.38 3.89
CA VAL A 167 -8.47 4.71 5.02
C VAL A 167 -7.66 5.04 6.29
N GLY A 168 -6.40 5.48 6.15
CA GLY A 168 -5.54 5.85 7.29
C GLY A 168 -5.44 4.70 8.32
N ARG A 169 -5.17 3.48 7.88
CA ARG A 169 -5.15 2.26 8.72
C ARG A 169 -6.45 2.07 9.53
N GLY A 170 -7.57 2.47 8.96
CA GLY A 170 -8.89 2.38 9.57
C GLY A 170 -9.27 3.56 10.47
N PHE A 171 -8.39 4.54 10.69
CA PHE A 171 -8.69 5.71 11.52
C PHE A 171 -9.71 6.64 10.87
N LEU A 172 -9.63 6.81 9.55
CA LEU A 172 -10.56 7.62 8.76
C LEU A 172 -12.00 7.10 8.73
N ASN A 173 -12.27 5.88 9.22
CA ASN A 173 -13.66 5.39 9.33
C ASN A 173 -14.43 6.06 10.49
N GLY A 174 -13.73 6.76 11.39
CA GLY A 174 -14.32 7.49 12.51
C GLY A 174 -14.82 6.63 13.67
N ALA A 175 -14.44 5.34 13.72
CA ALA A 175 -14.81 4.46 14.83
C ALA A 175 -13.91 4.63 16.06
N ILE A 176 -12.69 5.10 15.85
CA ILE A 176 -11.70 5.33 16.93
C ILE A 176 -11.83 6.79 17.36
N GLN A 177 -12.33 7.01 18.58
CA GLN A 177 -12.58 8.34 19.16
C GLN A 177 -11.72 8.61 20.40
N LYS A 178 -11.16 7.58 21.01
CA LYS A 178 -10.29 7.64 22.18
C LYS A 178 -9.25 6.52 22.13
N PRO A 179 -8.09 6.67 22.79
CA PRO A 179 -7.03 5.66 22.77
C PRO A 179 -7.46 4.25 23.21
N GLU A 180 -8.46 4.17 24.10
CA GLU A 180 -9.01 2.91 24.61
C GLU A 180 -9.83 2.14 23.58
N ASP A 181 -10.21 2.77 22.47
CA ASP A 181 -10.89 2.09 21.35
C ASP A 181 -9.95 1.19 20.55
N PHE A 182 -8.64 1.35 20.72
CA PHE A 182 -7.65 0.41 20.19
C PHE A 182 -7.57 -0.84 21.06
N ASN A 183 -7.49 -2.01 20.43
CA ASN A 183 -7.20 -3.25 21.15
C ASN A 183 -5.85 -3.18 21.88
N GLU A 184 -5.66 -4.00 22.92
CA GLU A 184 -4.47 -3.97 23.75
C GLU A 184 -3.16 -4.09 22.97
N ASN A 185 -3.11 -5.01 22.01
CA ASN A 185 -1.94 -5.30 21.18
C ASN A 185 -2.02 -4.63 19.78
N ASP A 186 -2.77 -3.55 19.66
CA ASP A 186 -2.90 -2.84 18.37
C ASP A 186 -1.62 -2.04 18.09
N PHE A 187 -0.92 -2.39 17.02
CA PHE A 187 0.34 -1.73 16.63
C PHE A 187 0.16 -0.22 16.38
N ARG A 188 -1.05 0.24 16.05
CA ARG A 188 -1.32 1.67 15.84
C ARG A 188 -1.07 2.50 17.11
N LYS A 189 -1.11 1.88 18.28
CA LYS A 189 -0.77 2.52 19.56
C LYS A 189 0.71 2.95 19.62
N THR A 190 1.60 2.39 18.80
CA THR A 190 3.01 2.78 18.74
C THR A 190 3.28 3.90 17.74
N ILE A 191 2.30 4.25 16.91
CA ILE A 191 2.45 5.25 15.83
C ILE A 191 2.20 6.65 16.39
N PRO A 192 3.14 7.62 16.21
CA PRO A 192 3.03 8.96 16.80
C PRO A 192 1.72 9.70 16.45
N LYS A 193 1.22 9.57 15.22
CA LYS A 193 -0.04 10.21 14.81
C LYS A 193 -1.28 9.74 15.59
N TYR A 194 -1.19 8.63 16.34
CA TYR A 194 -2.27 8.09 17.15
C TYR A 194 -2.00 8.18 18.66
N GLN A 195 -1.09 9.08 19.07
CA GLN A 195 -0.68 9.23 20.48
C GLN A 195 -0.89 10.67 20.98
N GLY A 196 -1.07 10.81 22.30
CA GLY A 196 -1.08 12.07 23.00
C GLY A 196 -2.05 13.11 22.43
N GLU A 197 -1.65 14.35 22.38
CA GLU A 197 -2.45 15.47 21.85
C GLU A 197 -2.71 15.32 20.33
N GLN A 198 -1.77 14.72 19.60
CA GLN A 198 -1.91 14.53 18.16
C GLN A 198 -3.08 13.60 17.83
N PHE A 199 -3.32 12.58 18.65
CA PHE A 199 -4.49 11.72 18.53
C PHE A 199 -5.79 12.52 18.47
N TYR A 200 -6.00 13.43 19.45
CA TYR A 200 -7.25 14.19 19.56
C TYR A 200 -7.42 15.21 18.43
N LYS A 201 -6.32 15.88 18.02
CA LYS A 201 -6.33 16.73 16.82
C LYS A 201 -6.77 15.96 15.58
N ASN A 202 -6.25 14.75 15.41
CA ASN A 202 -6.60 13.88 14.29
C ASN A 202 -8.05 13.39 14.37
N VAL A 203 -8.58 13.12 15.58
CA VAL A 203 -10.00 12.79 15.77
C VAL A 203 -10.91 13.94 15.33
N GLU A 204 -10.56 15.19 15.67
CA GLU A 204 -11.33 16.36 15.23
C GLU A 204 -11.38 16.45 13.69
N LEU A 205 -10.24 16.26 13.00
CA LEU A 205 -10.20 16.23 11.54
C LEU A 205 -11.06 15.11 10.95
N VAL A 206 -11.02 13.90 11.54
CA VAL A 206 -11.88 12.79 11.12
C VAL A 206 -13.36 13.13 11.30
N ASN A 207 -13.73 13.79 12.38
CA ASN A 207 -15.11 14.18 12.62
C ASN A 207 -15.61 15.22 11.59
N GLU A 208 -14.75 16.14 11.14
CA GLU A 208 -15.08 17.06 10.05
C GLU A 208 -15.24 16.31 8.70
N ILE A 209 -14.35 15.36 8.37
CA ILE A 209 -14.49 14.49 7.19
C ILE A 209 -15.80 13.70 7.25
N LYS A 210 -16.18 13.20 8.42
CA LYS A 210 -17.42 12.47 8.63
C LYS A 210 -18.67 13.31 8.32
N LYS A 211 -18.65 14.60 8.60
CA LYS A 211 -19.76 15.49 8.21
C LYS A 211 -19.95 15.51 6.69
N VAL A 212 -18.84 15.63 5.94
CA VAL A 212 -18.87 15.58 4.46
C VAL A 212 -19.44 14.25 3.97
N SER A 213 -19.03 13.13 4.54
CA SER A 213 -19.52 11.81 4.13
C SER A 213 -21.02 11.63 4.41
N VAL A 214 -21.52 12.11 5.58
CA VAL A 214 -22.93 12.05 5.94
C VAL A 214 -23.79 12.87 4.97
N GLU A 215 -23.39 14.08 4.63
CA GLU A 215 -24.11 14.93 3.66
C GLU A 215 -24.21 14.26 2.28
N LYS A 216 -23.22 13.45 1.90
CA LYS A 216 -23.20 12.67 0.65
C LYS A 216 -23.90 11.31 0.77
N ASN A 217 -24.42 10.96 1.95
CA ASN A 217 -25.03 9.67 2.23
C ASN A 217 -24.10 8.47 1.93
N ILE A 218 -22.81 8.62 2.25
CA ILE A 218 -21.77 7.58 2.13
C ILE A 218 -21.03 7.42 3.46
N THR A 219 -20.23 6.36 3.60
CA THR A 219 -19.37 6.22 4.78
C THR A 219 -18.08 7.03 4.63
N SER A 220 -17.44 7.37 5.75
CA SER A 220 -16.13 8.06 5.73
C SER A 220 -15.04 7.20 5.07
N ALA A 221 -15.11 5.88 5.21
CA ALA A 221 -14.22 4.95 4.52
C ALA A 221 -14.41 5.02 2.99
N GLN A 222 -15.66 5.04 2.53
CA GLN A 222 -15.96 5.21 1.11
C GLN A 222 -15.48 6.56 0.58
N LEU A 223 -15.67 7.64 1.33
CA LEU A 223 -15.19 8.97 0.95
C LEU A 223 -13.66 8.97 0.80
N ALA A 224 -12.93 8.39 1.76
CA ALA A 224 -11.48 8.31 1.72
C ALA A 224 -10.96 7.49 0.52
N ILE A 225 -11.58 6.36 0.21
CA ILE A 225 -11.23 5.52 -0.95
C ILE A 225 -11.57 6.26 -2.25
N ALA A 226 -12.76 6.83 -2.36
CA ALA A 226 -13.20 7.61 -3.53
C ALA A 226 -12.28 8.80 -3.81
N TRP A 227 -11.75 9.44 -2.75
CA TRP A 227 -10.78 10.52 -2.91
C TRP A 227 -9.50 10.04 -3.59
N VAL A 228 -8.93 8.90 -3.19
CA VAL A 228 -7.73 8.31 -3.83
C VAL A 228 -8.02 7.98 -5.31
N ILE A 229 -9.17 7.38 -5.59
CA ILE A 229 -9.59 7.05 -6.97
C ILE A 229 -9.72 8.32 -7.82
N ALA A 230 -10.36 9.35 -7.29
CA ALA A 230 -10.57 10.62 -7.98
C ALA A 230 -9.27 11.41 -8.20
N LYS A 231 -8.22 11.15 -7.38
CA LYS A 231 -6.85 11.61 -7.66
C LYS A 231 -6.15 10.83 -8.80
N GLY A 232 -6.79 9.81 -9.37
CA GLY A 232 -6.25 9.00 -10.47
C GLY A 232 -5.36 7.83 -10.02
N HIS A 233 -5.48 7.38 -8.77
CA HIS A 233 -4.63 6.34 -8.19
C HIS A 233 -5.42 5.08 -7.81
N THR A 234 -4.72 3.96 -7.63
CA THR A 234 -5.32 2.67 -7.30
C THR A 234 -5.22 2.41 -5.78
N PRO A 235 -6.32 2.54 -5.01
CA PRO A 235 -6.29 2.20 -3.58
C PRO A 235 -6.36 0.69 -3.37
N ILE A 236 -5.66 0.21 -2.32
CA ILE A 236 -5.69 -1.19 -1.87
C ILE A 236 -6.17 -1.29 -0.41
N PRO A 237 -7.46 -1.03 -0.13
CA PRO A 237 -8.00 -1.08 1.22
C PRO A 237 -8.02 -2.52 1.74
N GLY A 238 -7.32 -2.75 2.86
CA GLY A 238 -7.30 -4.05 3.54
C GLY A 238 -8.61 -4.34 4.26
N THR A 239 -9.09 -5.60 4.18
CA THR A 239 -10.29 -6.03 4.89
C THR A 239 -10.26 -7.52 5.24
N LYS A 240 -10.96 -7.88 6.33
CA LYS A 240 -11.13 -9.26 6.79
C LYS A 240 -12.59 -9.74 6.75
N ARG A 241 -13.53 -8.89 6.31
CA ARG A 241 -14.97 -9.19 6.36
C ARG A 241 -15.63 -8.86 5.03
N VAL A 242 -16.55 -9.72 4.57
CA VAL A 242 -17.31 -9.54 3.32
C VAL A 242 -18.00 -8.18 3.29
N LYS A 243 -18.66 -7.76 4.38
CA LYS A 243 -19.29 -6.44 4.49
C LYS A 243 -18.36 -5.29 4.09
N TYR A 244 -17.09 -5.33 4.53
CA TYR A 244 -16.14 -4.28 4.21
C TYR A 244 -15.57 -4.39 2.79
N VAL A 245 -15.54 -5.60 2.21
CA VAL A 245 -15.27 -5.73 0.76
C VAL A 245 -16.34 -4.99 -0.03
N GLU A 246 -17.61 -5.22 0.27
CA GLU A 246 -18.74 -4.59 -0.39
C GLU A 246 -18.72 -3.06 -0.24
N GLU A 247 -18.49 -2.59 0.99
CA GLU A 247 -18.38 -1.16 1.31
C GLU A 247 -17.23 -0.50 0.54
N ASN A 248 -16.02 -1.11 0.56
CA ASN A 248 -14.84 -0.57 -0.12
C ASN A 248 -15.03 -0.54 -1.65
N MET A 249 -15.61 -1.60 -2.23
CA MET A 249 -15.85 -1.67 -3.68
C MET A 249 -16.88 -0.66 -4.14
N ALA A 250 -17.91 -0.39 -3.35
CA ALA A 250 -18.92 0.62 -3.66
C ALA A 250 -18.32 2.04 -3.80
N ALA A 251 -17.15 2.29 -3.21
CA ALA A 251 -16.45 3.57 -3.35
C ALA A 251 -16.04 3.89 -4.80
N ALA A 252 -15.86 2.88 -5.65
CA ALA A 252 -15.52 3.08 -7.05
C ALA A 252 -16.64 3.76 -7.87
N GLY A 253 -17.88 3.67 -7.40
CA GLY A 253 -19.03 4.35 -8.02
C GLY A 253 -19.27 5.77 -7.51
N ILE A 254 -18.47 6.28 -6.58
CA ILE A 254 -18.67 7.60 -5.97
C ILE A 254 -17.88 8.65 -6.75
N SER A 255 -18.63 9.64 -7.27
CA SER A 255 -18.03 10.81 -7.91
C SER A 255 -17.87 11.95 -6.89
N LEU A 256 -16.68 12.52 -6.81
CA LEU A 256 -16.38 13.72 -6.02
C LEU A 256 -16.32 14.94 -6.93
N THR A 257 -17.02 16.00 -6.54
CA THR A 257 -17.01 17.29 -7.23
C THR A 257 -15.78 18.11 -6.84
N GLN A 258 -15.48 19.17 -7.59
CA GLN A 258 -14.44 20.14 -7.21
C GLN A 258 -14.73 20.79 -5.84
N GLU A 259 -16.00 21.00 -5.51
CA GLU A 259 -16.41 21.53 -4.21
C GLU A 259 -16.08 20.56 -3.08
N ASP A 260 -16.30 19.25 -3.27
CA ASP A 260 -15.91 18.21 -2.31
C ASP A 260 -14.39 18.23 -2.06
N PHE A 261 -13.60 18.34 -3.14
CA PHE A 261 -12.14 18.46 -3.01
C PHE A 261 -11.75 19.72 -2.23
N ASN A 262 -12.32 20.87 -2.55
CA ASN A 262 -12.03 22.14 -1.87
C ASN A 262 -12.38 22.07 -0.38
N ARG A 263 -13.49 21.40 -0.02
CA ARG A 263 -13.86 21.18 1.39
C ARG A 263 -12.87 20.27 2.11
N LEU A 264 -12.49 19.15 1.51
CA LEU A 264 -11.52 18.22 2.08
C LEU A 264 -10.13 18.87 2.23
N GLU A 265 -9.69 19.64 1.25
CA GLU A 265 -8.45 20.42 1.32
C GLU A 265 -8.48 21.49 2.42
N LYS A 266 -9.65 22.07 2.71
CA LYS A 266 -9.81 23.03 3.82
C LYS A 266 -9.78 22.34 5.19
N ILE A 267 -10.28 21.11 5.27
CA ILE A 267 -10.26 20.31 6.51
C ILE A 267 -8.84 19.81 6.78
N ILE A 268 -8.15 19.28 5.77
CA ILE A 268 -6.79 18.77 5.87
C ILE A 268 -5.97 19.38 4.71
N PRO A 269 -5.45 20.60 4.89
CA PRO A 269 -4.54 21.21 3.92
C PRO A 269 -3.29 20.35 3.68
N LEU A 270 -2.73 20.45 2.49
CA LEU A 270 -1.41 19.87 2.22
C LEU A 270 -0.39 20.43 3.21
N GLY A 271 0.51 19.59 3.71
CA GLY A 271 1.48 19.97 4.75
C GLY A 271 0.92 20.01 6.18
N THR A 272 -0.34 19.57 6.40
CA THR A 272 -0.88 19.42 7.75
C THR A 272 -0.05 18.41 8.53
N ASP A 273 0.46 18.80 9.70
CA ASP A 273 1.15 17.90 10.61
C ASP A 273 0.14 16.98 11.31
N ASN A 274 0.04 15.77 10.79
CA ASN A 274 -0.79 14.69 11.33
C ASN A 274 0.01 13.74 12.25
N GLY A 275 1.29 14.05 12.52
CA GLY A 275 2.23 13.17 13.21
C GLY A 275 2.87 12.14 12.28
N ALA A 276 4.01 11.59 12.70
CA ALA A 276 4.77 10.62 11.90
C ALA A 276 3.97 9.35 11.61
N ARG A 277 4.19 8.77 10.41
CA ARG A 277 3.53 7.55 9.91
C ARG A 277 3.94 6.28 10.64
N TYR A 278 5.16 6.28 11.17
CA TYR A 278 5.78 5.19 11.91
C TYR A 278 6.65 5.76 13.01
N ASP A 279 7.07 4.93 13.95
CA ASP A 279 8.16 5.24 14.86
C ASP A 279 9.51 5.37 14.10
N GLU A 280 10.53 5.90 14.77
CA GLU A 280 11.84 6.15 14.16
C GLU A 280 12.51 4.89 13.57
N ALA A 281 12.27 3.72 14.19
CA ALA A 281 12.88 2.48 13.73
C ALA A 281 12.29 2.03 12.39
N PHE A 282 10.97 2.09 12.24
CA PHE A 282 10.29 1.75 10.99
C PHE A 282 10.45 2.83 9.91
N MET A 283 10.62 4.11 10.30
CA MET A 283 10.91 5.18 9.34
C MET A 283 12.22 5.00 8.60
N LYS A 284 13.22 4.31 9.19
CA LYS A 284 14.49 3.98 8.51
C LYS A 284 14.32 3.10 7.26
N GLY A 285 13.23 2.35 7.17
CA GLY A 285 12.90 1.54 6.00
C GLY A 285 12.12 2.30 4.91
N VAL A 286 11.88 3.59 5.11
CA VAL A 286 11.15 4.46 4.17
C VAL A 286 12.17 5.40 3.53
N ASN A 287 12.31 5.29 2.22
CA ASN A 287 13.22 6.13 1.42
C ASN A 287 12.42 7.23 0.71
N LEU A 288 12.05 8.26 1.44
CA LEU A 288 11.33 9.42 0.91
C LEU A 288 12.17 10.69 0.98
#